data_f54a2176253260d1ec471d011d9d4270
#
_entry.id   f54a2176253260d1ec471d011d9d4270
#
_cell.length_a   1.000
_cell.length_b   1.000
_cell.length_c   1.000
_cell.angle_alpha   90.00
_cell.angle_beta   90.00
_cell.angle_gamma   90.00
#
_symmetry.space_group_name_H-M   'P 1'
#
loop_
_entity.id
_entity.type
_entity.pdbx_description
1 polymer ?
#
loop_
_entity_poly.entity_id
_entity_poly.type
_entity_poly.pdbx_seq_one_letter_code
_entity_poly.pdbx_strand_id
1 'polypeptide(L)'
;MKNDILYSFRRCPYAIRARWALLICEIQVEIREIDLKNKPLDFLNNSKKKTVPILIKKNSEVIEESLEIILWALSESKKENIKLIYLPENKKEDIFEIINENDNEFKYHLDRFKYATRYKDSDQEFHFTNAIKFINRWNELLAENKYFFGDSPTIADWSIWPFVRQFRIACESQKRTNYFESSIKNWLDSFEKNREFKSLMYKYELWEPYSKKNYFPSN
;
A
#
# COMPACT_ATOMS: atom_id res chain seq x y z
N MET A 1 25.04 14.47 3.26
CA MET A 1 24.09 14.57 2.14
C MET A 1 22.67 14.44 2.69
N LYS A 2 21.73 15.24 2.23
CA LYS A 2 20.31 15.13 2.59
C LYS A 2 19.74 13.87 1.91
N ASN A 3 19.09 13.00 2.66
CA ASN A 3 18.39 11.83 2.11
C ASN A 3 16.94 12.18 1.81
N ASP A 4 16.31 11.42 0.94
CA ASP A 4 14.85 11.44 0.80
C ASP A 4 14.24 10.94 2.11
N ILE A 5 13.11 11.53 2.55
CA ILE A 5 12.47 11.22 3.83
C ILE A 5 11.07 10.70 3.55
N LEU A 6 10.75 9.52 4.09
CA LEU A 6 9.41 8.93 4.03
C LEU A 6 8.75 8.97 5.41
N TYR A 7 7.70 9.76 5.56
CA TYR A 7 6.81 9.62 6.71
C TYR A 7 5.82 8.48 6.46
N SER A 8 5.73 7.59 7.42
CA SER A 8 5.04 6.32 7.27
C SER A 8 4.27 5.94 8.53
N PHE A 9 3.26 5.10 8.35
CA PHE A 9 2.63 4.35 9.42
C PHE A 9 2.57 2.88 9.01
N ARG A 10 3.19 2.01 9.81
CA ARG A 10 3.44 0.60 9.47
C ARG A 10 2.22 -0.15 8.94
N ARG A 11 1.04 0.08 9.52
CA ARG A 11 -0.19 -0.64 9.20
C ARG A 11 -1.08 0.05 8.15
N CYS A 12 -0.70 1.22 7.65
CA CYS A 12 -1.45 1.93 6.62
C CYS A 12 -1.22 1.26 5.25
N PRO A 13 -2.28 0.81 4.54
CA PRO A 13 -2.11 0.14 3.25
C PRO A 13 -1.46 1.04 2.20
N TYR A 14 -1.78 2.33 2.18
CA TYR A 14 -1.10 3.31 1.32
C TYR A 14 0.40 3.42 1.61
N ALA A 15 0.78 3.43 2.90
CA ALA A 15 2.20 3.45 3.28
C ALA A 15 2.90 2.10 3.01
N ILE A 16 2.18 0.98 3.09
CA ILE A 16 2.71 -0.35 2.75
C ILE A 16 3.04 -0.41 1.26
N ARG A 17 2.14 0.01 0.35
CA ARG A 17 2.41 -0.05 -1.09
C ARG A 17 3.55 0.87 -1.52
N ALA A 18 3.67 2.07 -0.92
CA ALA A 18 4.78 2.96 -1.16
C ALA A 18 6.12 2.34 -0.73
N ARG A 19 6.19 1.77 0.48
CA ARG A 19 7.37 1.05 0.95
C ARG A 19 7.70 -0.16 0.09
N TRP A 20 6.68 -0.90 -0.37
CA TRP A 20 6.88 -2.03 -1.28
C TRP A 20 7.59 -1.60 -2.56
N ALA A 21 7.13 -0.53 -3.18
CA ALA A 21 7.77 0.01 -4.37
C ALA A 21 9.22 0.44 -4.11
N LEU A 22 9.49 1.17 -3.02
CA LEU A 22 10.84 1.57 -2.64
C LEU A 22 11.77 0.36 -2.45
N LEU A 23 11.26 -0.70 -1.82
CA LEU A 23 12.00 -1.94 -1.59
C LEU A 23 12.35 -2.63 -2.91
N ILE A 24 11.36 -2.84 -3.79
CA ILE A 24 11.56 -3.52 -5.08
C ILE A 24 12.45 -2.69 -6.02
N CYS A 25 12.32 -1.36 -5.97
CA CYS A 25 13.14 -0.42 -6.75
C CYS A 25 14.54 -0.18 -6.14
N GLU A 26 14.86 -0.75 -4.98
CA GLU A 26 16.13 -0.59 -4.25
C GLU A 26 16.46 0.88 -3.93
N ILE A 27 15.44 1.65 -3.56
CA ILE A 27 15.59 3.06 -3.20
C ILE A 27 15.56 3.20 -1.69
N GLN A 28 16.68 3.61 -1.11
CA GLN A 28 16.79 3.83 0.33
C GLN A 28 16.37 5.25 0.69
N VAL A 29 15.52 5.35 1.71
CA VAL A 29 15.03 6.61 2.29
C VAL A 29 15.23 6.64 3.81
N GLU A 30 15.32 7.83 4.40
CA GLU A 30 15.15 8.00 5.84
C GLU A 30 13.67 7.75 6.18
N ILE A 31 13.37 6.68 6.93
CA ILE A 31 11.99 6.36 7.32
C ILE A 31 11.67 7.01 8.67
N ARG A 32 10.52 7.68 8.72
CA ARG A 32 9.95 8.29 9.91
C ARG A 32 8.59 7.69 10.21
N GLU A 33 8.55 6.72 11.12
CA GLU A 33 7.29 6.14 11.60
C GLU A 33 6.60 7.13 12.52
N ILE A 34 5.32 7.44 12.29
CA ILE A 34 4.58 8.43 13.08
C ILE A 34 3.33 7.84 13.74
N ASP A 35 2.94 8.42 14.88
CA ASP A 35 1.62 8.18 15.45
C ASP A 35 0.58 9.06 14.76
N LEU A 36 -0.46 8.43 14.18
CA LEU A 36 -1.53 9.15 13.49
C LEU A 36 -2.45 9.95 14.45
N LYS A 37 -2.42 9.64 15.74
CA LYS A 37 -3.17 10.37 16.78
C LYS A 37 -2.40 11.58 17.30
N ASN A 38 -1.06 11.49 17.28
CA ASN A 38 -0.16 12.55 17.72
C ASN A 38 0.89 12.82 16.64
N LYS A 39 0.48 13.55 15.60
CA LYS A 39 1.33 13.80 14.42
C LYS A 39 2.39 14.84 14.74
N PRO A 40 3.68 14.60 14.42
CA PRO A 40 4.76 15.56 14.62
C PRO A 40 4.53 16.86 13.83
N LEU A 41 4.93 18.02 14.41
CA LEU A 41 4.83 19.32 13.73
C LEU A 41 5.59 19.34 12.40
N ASP A 42 6.75 18.72 12.35
CA ASP A 42 7.54 18.64 11.12
C ASP A 42 6.77 17.92 9.98
N PHE A 43 6.04 16.87 10.29
CA PHE A 43 5.12 16.22 9.34
C PHE A 43 3.97 17.15 8.94
N LEU A 44 3.32 17.80 9.91
CA LEU A 44 2.17 18.69 9.66
C LEU A 44 2.52 19.90 8.79
N ASN A 45 3.74 20.42 8.93
CA ASN A 45 4.23 21.55 8.14
C ASN A 45 4.58 21.17 6.69
N ASN A 46 4.90 19.90 6.44
CA ASN A 46 5.26 19.39 5.12
C ASN A 46 4.11 18.69 4.39
N SER A 47 2.99 18.41 5.05
CA SER A 47 1.85 17.70 4.45
C SER A 47 0.60 18.58 4.39
N LYS A 48 0.11 18.85 3.20
CA LYS A 48 -1.18 19.55 2.99
C LYS A 48 -2.36 18.67 3.40
N LYS A 49 -2.32 17.39 3.03
CA LYS A 49 -3.38 16.41 3.31
C LYS A 49 -3.31 15.84 4.73
N LYS A 50 -2.17 15.98 5.41
CA LYS A 50 -1.93 15.43 6.76
C LYS A 50 -2.16 13.92 6.85
N THR A 51 -1.91 13.21 5.77
CA THR A 51 -2.04 11.75 5.63
C THR A 51 -0.70 11.10 5.31
N VAL A 52 -0.55 9.82 5.61
CA VAL A 52 0.63 9.02 5.25
C VAL A 52 0.29 8.06 4.12
N PRO A 53 1.28 7.77 3.25
CA PRO A 53 2.67 8.25 3.26
C PRO A 53 2.83 9.64 2.67
N ILE A 54 3.90 10.32 3.04
CA ILE A 54 4.47 11.42 2.24
C ILE A 54 5.96 11.18 2.05
N LEU A 55 6.45 11.51 0.87
CA LEU A 55 7.87 11.47 0.55
C LEU A 55 8.38 12.90 0.34
N ILE A 56 9.37 13.30 1.13
CA ILE A 56 10.08 14.58 0.96
C ILE A 56 11.42 14.26 0.27
N LYS A 57 11.57 14.73 -0.96
CA LYS A 57 12.77 14.52 -1.77
C LYS A 57 13.94 15.37 -1.27
N LYS A 58 15.16 15.00 -1.62
CA LYS A 58 16.40 15.74 -1.30
C LYS A 58 16.34 17.21 -1.70
N ASN A 59 15.63 17.52 -2.80
CA ASN A 59 15.40 18.88 -3.30
C ASN A 59 14.26 19.62 -2.60
N SER A 60 13.69 19.03 -1.53
CA SER A 60 12.55 19.54 -0.75
C SER A 60 11.19 19.49 -1.47
N GLU A 61 11.09 18.85 -2.63
CA GLU A 61 9.81 18.53 -3.25
C GLU A 61 9.08 17.47 -2.43
N VAL A 62 7.76 17.60 -2.30
CA VAL A 62 6.92 16.69 -1.52
C VAL A 62 5.96 15.93 -2.42
N ILE A 63 5.96 14.62 -2.30
CA ILE A 63 5.01 13.71 -2.95
C ILE A 63 4.05 13.18 -1.88
N GLU A 64 2.76 13.49 -1.99
CA GLU A 64 1.76 13.15 -0.96
C GLU A 64 0.91 11.92 -1.31
N GLU A 65 0.89 11.52 -2.59
CA GLU A 65 0.11 10.35 -3.02
C GLU A 65 0.98 9.11 -3.11
N SER A 66 0.51 8.03 -2.51
CA SER A 66 1.26 6.76 -2.50
C SER A 66 1.47 6.16 -3.90
N LEU A 67 0.52 6.39 -4.83
CA LEU A 67 0.68 5.99 -6.23
C LEU A 67 1.77 6.81 -6.93
N GLU A 68 1.82 8.11 -6.67
CA GLU A 68 2.90 8.97 -7.19
C GLU A 68 4.28 8.57 -6.64
N ILE A 69 4.34 8.13 -5.37
CA ILE A 69 5.58 7.57 -4.78
C ILE A 69 5.99 6.28 -5.52
N ILE A 70 5.04 5.41 -5.88
CA ILE A 70 5.31 4.20 -6.68
C ILE A 70 5.90 4.60 -8.04
N LEU A 71 5.26 5.54 -8.75
CA LEU A 71 5.69 6.00 -10.08
C LEU A 71 7.07 6.69 -10.00
N TRP A 72 7.30 7.49 -8.99
CA TRP A 72 8.60 8.09 -8.72
C TRP A 72 9.66 7.01 -8.47
N ALA A 73 9.37 6.02 -7.64
CA ALA A 73 10.31 4.93 -7.38
C ALA A 73 10.70 4.16 -8.66
N LEU A 74 9.73 3.90 -9.54
CA LEU A 74 10.01 3.30 -10.84
C LEU A 74 10.90 4.17 -11.73
N SER A 75 10.75 5.51 -11.66
CA SER A 75 11.56 6.43 -12.48
C SER A 75 12.99 6.61 -11.96
N GLU A 76 13.20 6.49 -10.65
CA GLU A 76 14.51 6.67 -10.00
C GLU A 76 15.31 5.36 -9.88
N SER A 77 14.67 4.23 -10.10
CA SER A 77 15.32 2.92 -9.98
C SER A 77 16.42 2.75 -11.03
N LYS A 78 17.55 2.21 -10.58
CA LYS A 78 18.69 1.85 -11.45
C LYS A 78 18.52 0.47 -12.10
N LYS A 79 17.46 -0.27 -11.80
CA LYS A 79 17.20 -1.58 -12.40
C LYS A 79 16.73 -1.40 -13.84
N GLU A 80 17.40 -2.10 -14.74
CA GLU A 80 17.01 -2.08 -16.14
C GLU A 80 15.57 -2.55 -16.35
N ASN A 81 14.87 -1.86 -17.24
CA ASN A 81 13.51 -2.20 -17.67
C ASN A 81 12.46 -2.30 -16.54
N ILE A 82 12.76 -1.88 -15.30
CA ILE A 82 11.84 -2.04 -14.17
C ILE A 82 10.47 -1.41 -14.46
N LYS A 83 10.44 -0.24 -15.10
CA LYS A 83 9.21 0.44 -15.46
C LYS A 83 8.40 -0.37 -16.49
N LEU A 84 9.07 -0.94 -17.49
CA LEU A 84 8.41 -1.76 -18.51
C LEU A 84 7.85 -3.07 -17.93
N ILE A 85 8.54 -3.63 -16.93
CA ILE A 85 8.11 -4.87 -16.26
C ILE A 85 6.86 -4.62 -15.41
N TYR A 86 6.89 -3.58 -14.56
CA TYR A 86 5.82 -3.36 -13.57
C TYR A 86 4.72 -2.39 -14.03
N LEU A 87 4.96 -1.64 -15.12
CA LEU A 87 3.97 -0.78 -15.77
C LEU A 87 4.12 -0.89 -17.29
N PRO A 88 3.77 -2.04 -17.89
CA PRO A 88 3.81 -2.23 -19.34
C PRO A 88 2.82 -1.29 -20.04
N GLU A 89 3.26 -0.62 -21.10
CA GLU A 89 2.50 0.43 -21.77
C GLU A 89 1.18 -0.10 -22.34
N ASN A 90 1.17 -1.32 -22.88
CA ASN A 90 -0.03 -1.95 -23.45
C ASN A 90 -1.10 -2.38 -22.42
N LYS A 91 -0.82 -2.27 -21.12
CA LYS A 91 -1.75 -2.62 -20.03
C LYS A 91 -1.97 -1.45 -19.06
N LYS A 92 -1.40 -0.30 -19.38
CA LYS A 92 -1.30 0.83 -18.48
C LYS A 92 -2.68 1.38 -18.08
N GLU A 93 -3.59 1.51 -19.03
CA GLU A 93 -4.95 2.00 -18.78
C GLU A 93 -5.69 1.07 -17.82
N ASP A 94 -5.72 -0.22 -18.10
CA ASP A 94 -6.38 -1.25 -17.25
C ASP A 94 -5.76 -1.31 -15.86
N ILE A 95 -4.42 -1.15 -15.76
CA ILE A 95 -3.70 -1.10 -14.49
C ILE A 95 -4.17 0.10 -13.64
N PHE A 96 -4.28 1.28 -14.23
CA PHE A 96 -4.74 2.46 -13.50
C PHE A 96 -6.23 2.39 -13.18
N GLU A 97 -7.05 1.78 -14.03
CA GLU A 97 -8.48 1.57 -13.77
C GLU A 97 -8.70 0.70 -12.53
N ILE A 98 -8.07 -0.46 -12.44
CA ILE A 98 -8.22 -1.35 -11.26
C ILE A 98 -7.64 -0.73 -9.99
N ILE A 99 -6.56 0.08 -10.09
CA ILE A 99 -6.03 0.83 -8.94
C ILE A 99 -7.03 1.89 -8.49
N ASN A 100 -7.64 2.63 -9.42
CA ASN A 100 -8.63 3.64 -9.12
C ASN A 100 -9.88 3.05 -8.45
N GLU A 101 -10.33 1.91 -8.92
CA GLU A 101 -11.41 1.14 -8.30
C GLU A 101 -11.07 0.74 -6.85
N ASN A 102 -9.86 0.20 -6.63
CA ASN A 102 -9.41 -0.11 -5.28
C ASN A 102 -9.41 1.12 -4.37
N ASP A 103 -8.87 2.24 -4.85
CA ASP A 103 -8.63 3.42 -4.03
C ASP A 103 -9.92 4.20 -3.69
N ASN A 104 -10.92 4.18 -4.57
CA ASN A 104 -12.17 4.92 -4.41
C ASN A 104 -13.32 4.04 -3.90
N GLU A 105 -13.53 2.86 -4.49
CA GLU A 105 -14.71 2.05 -4.23
C GLU A 105 -14.43 0.97 -3.17
N PHE A 106 -13.47 0.07 -3.43
CA PHE A 106 -13.15 -0.98 -2.46
C PHE A 106 -12.74 -0.39 -1.11
N LYS A 107 -11.88 0.63 -1.13
CA LYS A 107 -11.40 1.30 0.09
C LYS A 107 -12.54 1.98 0.85
N TYR A 108 -13.50 2.56 0.17
CA TYR A 108 -14.69 3.13 0.80
C TYR A 108 -15.46 2.09 1.62
N HIS A 109 -15.69 0.91 1.04
CA HIS A 109 -16.37 -0.17 1.71
C HIS A 109 -15.53 -0.82 2.82
N LEU A 110 -14.24 -1.04 2.57
CA LEU A 110 -13.29 -1.56 3.54
C LEU A 110 -13.24 -0.71 4.82
N ASP A 111 -13.18 0.62 4.69
CA ASP A 111 -13.10 1.50 5.86
C ASP A 111 -14.37 1.45 6.71
N ARG A 112 -15.52 1.48 6.08
CA ARG A 112 -16.81 1.44 6.76
C ARG A 112 -17.11 0.09 7.37
N PHE A 113 -16.67 -0.98 6.74
CA PHE A 113 -16.69 -2.31 7.33
C PHE A 113 -15.77 -2.40 8.55
N LYS A 114 -14.51 -2.01 8.40
CA LYS A 114 -13.48 -2.15 9.45
C LYS A 114 -13.68 -1.21 10.63
N TYR A 115 -14.13 0.01 10.36
CA TYR A 115 -14.26 1.08 11.33
C TYR A 115 -15.70 1.57 11.48
N ALA A 116 -16.67 0.65 11.44
CA ALA A 116 -18.11 0.97 11.48
C ALA A 116 -18.48 1.96 12.58
N THR A 117 -17.86 1.86 13.76
CA THR A 117 -18.11 2.77 14.89
C THR A 117 -17.70 4.23 14.65
N ARG A 118 -16.95 4.52 13.59
CA ARG A 118 -16.56 5.90 13.23
C ARG A 118 -17.59 6.59 12.33
N TYR A 119 -18.51 5.81 11.74
CA TYR A 119 -19.48 6.30 10.77
C TYR A 119 -20.88 6.11 11.36
N LYS A 120 -21.57 7.21 11.67
CA LYS A 120 -22.87 7.19 12.40
C LYS A 120 -23.97 6.40 11.68
N ASP A 121 -23.96 6.39 10.35
CA ASP A 121 -24.99 5.80 9.49
C ASP A 121 -24.44 4.62 8.67
N SER A 122 -23.40 3.94 9.16
CA SER A 122 -22.76 2.86 8.43
C SER A 122 -23.44 1.53 8.70
N ASP A 123 -24.12 0.99 7.70
CA ASP A 123 -24.50 -0.42 7.67
C ASP A 123 -23.27 -1.28 7.37
N GLN A 124 -22.71 -1.87 8.43
CA GLN A 124 -21.48 -2.67 8.33
C GLN A 124 -21.67 -3.88 7.39
N GLU A 125 -22.85 -4.51 7.40
CA GLU A 125 -23.15 -5.68 6.56
C GLU A 125 -23.25 -5.27 5.08
N PHE A 126 -23.87 -4.15 4.79
CA PHE A 126 -23.90 -3.57 3.45
C PHE A 126 -22.47 -3.36 2.92
N HIS A 127 -21.60 -2.76 3.73
CA HIS A 127 -20.22 -2.50 3.32
C HIS A 127 -19.38 -3.77 3.19
N PHE A 128 -19.59 -4.74 4.06
CA PHE A 128 -18.98 -6.06 3.93
C PHE A 128 -19.38 -6.73 2.61
N THR A 129 -20.70 -6.80 2.33
CA THR A 129 -21.22 -7.44 1.11
C THR A 129 -20.70 -6.78 -0.16
N ASN A 130 -20.60 -5.44 -0.18
CA ASN A 130 -20.05 -4.75 -1.34
C ASN A 130 -18.54 -4.94 -1.46
N ALA A 131 -17.78 -4.96 -0.36
CA ALA A 131 -16.35 -5.27 -0.41
C ALA A 131 -16.09 -6.70 -0.96
N ILE A 132 -16.93 -7.68 -0.59
CA ILE A 132 -16.84 -9.07 -1.10
C ILE A 132 -17.06 -9.14 -2.61
N LYS A 133 -17.87 -8.28 -3.22
CA LYS A 133 -18.04 -8.26 -4.69
C LYS A 133 -16.71 -7.97 -5.41
N PHE A 134 -15.90 -7.04 -4.88
CA PHE A 134 -14.56 -6.77 -5.41
C PHE A 134 -13.63 -7.97 -5.22
N ILE A 135 -13.64 -8.57 -4.02
CA ILE A 135 -12.81 -9.76 -3.74
C ILE A 135 -13.14 -10.91 -4.71
N ASN A 136 -14.43 -11.17 -4.96
CA ASN A 136 -14.85 -12.24 -5.87
C ASN A 136 -14.45 -11.94 -7.31
N ARG A 137 -14.66 -10.71 -7.80
CA ARG A 137 -14.24 -10.30 -9.14
C ARG A 137 -12.71 -10.39 -9.30
N TRP A 138 -11.95 -9.96 -8.33
CA TRP A 138 -10.48 -10.09 -8.36
C TRP A 138 -10.04 -11.55 -8.27
N ASN A 139 -10.77 -12.40 -7.55
CA ASN A 139 -10.50 -13.84 -7.53
C ASN A 139 -10.72 -14.48 -8.90
N GLU A 140 -11.75 -14.07 -9.65
CA GLU A 140 -11.98 -14.52 -11.03
C GLU A 140 -10.82 -14.13 -11.96
N LEU A 141 -10.35 -12.89 -11.91
CA LEU A 141 -9.17 -12.45 -12.67
C LEU A 141 -7.90 -13.27 -12.34
N LEU A 142 -7.72 -13.58 -11.06
CA LEU A 142 -6.59 -14.36 -10.55
C LEU A 142 -6.76 -15.88 -10.74
N ALA A 143 -7.93 -16.34 -11.13
CA ALA A 143 -8.13 -17.77 -11.47
C ALA A 143 -7.48 -18.12 -12.81
N GLU A 144 -7.40 -17.16 -13.73
CA GLU A 144 -6.80 -17.32 -15.05
C GLU A 144 -5.32 -16.91 -15.09
N ASN A 145 -4.86 -16.13 -14.10
CA ASN A 145 -3.53 -15.54 -14.08
C ASN A 145 -2.93 -15.61 -12.68
N LYS A 146 -1.61 -15.67 -12.61
CA LYS A 146 -0.89 -15.61 -11.33
C LYS A 146 -0.98 -14.25 -10.64
N TYR A 147 -1.06 -13.17 -11.43
CA TYR A 147 -1.24 -11.79 -11.00
C TYR A 147 -2.31 -11.13 -11.87
N PHE A 148 -2.80 -9.95 -11.52
CA PHE A 148 -3.92 -9.31 -12.23
C PHE A 148 -3.74 -9.22 -13.75
N PHE A 149 -2.52 -9.09 -14.23
CA PHE A 149 -2.24 -8.88 -15.65
C PHE A 149 -1.26 -9.92 -16.23
N GLY A 150 -1.24 -11.14 -15.72
CA GLY A 150 -0.44 -12.26 -16.25
C GLY A 150 0.45 -12.94 -15.20
N ASP A 151 1.59 -13.48 -15.63
CA ASP A 151 2.47 -14.30 -14.80
C ASP A 151 3.46 -13.51 -13.92
N SER A 152 3.57 -12.20 -14.16
CA SER A 152 4.43 -11.29 -13.41
C SER A 152 3.62 -10.19 -12.75
N PRO A 153 3.99 -9.76 -11.52
CA PRO A 153 3.27 -8.69 -10.84
C PRO A 153 3.44 -7.34 -11.59
N THR A 154 2.43 -6.50 -11.48
CA THR A 154 2.44 -5.11 -11.93
C THR A 154 2.25 -4.16 -10.75
N ILE A 155 2.27 -2.84 -11.01
CA ILE A 155 1.91 -1.87 -9.96
C ILE A 155 0.44 -1.98 -9.51
N ALA A 156 -0.44 -2.63 -10.28
CA ALA A 156 -1.78 -2.97 -9.82
C ALA A 156 -1.71 -3.91 -8.61
N ASP A 157 -0.94 -4.99 -8.75
CA ASP A 157 -0.72 -5.94 -7.66
C ASP A 157 -0.10 -5.24 -6.44
N TRP A 158 0.94 -4.42 -6.65
CA TRP A 158 1.59 -3.66 -5.57
C TRP A 158 0.63 -2.71 -4.86
N SER A 159 -0.31 -2.15 -5.62
CA SER A 159 -1.26 -1.17 -5.10
C SER A 159 -2.40 -1.81 -4.32
N ILE A 160 -2.85 -3.00 -4.70
CA ILE A 160 -4.09 -3.60 -4.20
C ILE A 160 -3.86 -4.57 -3.03
N TRP A 161 -2.78 -5.38 -3.06
CA TRP A 161 -2.57 -6.40 -2.03
C TRP A 161 -2.59 -5.89 -0.58
N PRO A 162 -2.09 -4.66 -0.25
CA PRO A 162 -2.13 -4.20 1.14
C PRO A 162 -3.56 -3.94 1.65
N PHE A 163 -4.48 -3.60 0.75
CA PHE A 163 -5.89 -3.35 1.07
C PHE A 163 -6.65 -4.67 1.22
N VAL A 164 -6.43 -5.62 0.32
CA VAL A 164 -6.97 -6.99 0.44
C VAL A 164 -6.49 -7.64 1.74
N ARG A 165 -5.21 -7.49 2.07
CA ARG A 165 -4.66 -7.92 3.37
C ARG A 165 -5.39 -7.25 4.54
N GLN A 166 -5.62 -5.94 4.47
CA GLN A 166 -6.32 -5.22 5.54
C GLN A 166 -7.76 -5.69 5.68
N PHE A 167 -8.44 -5.98 4.58
CA PHE A 167 -9.80 -6.52 4.59
C PHE A 167 -9.85 -7.92 5.18
N ARG A 168 -8.92 -8.81 4.78
CA ARG A 168 -8.80 -10.15 5.38
C ARG A 168 -8.63 -10.09 6.89
N ILE A 169 -7.70 -9.27 7.39
CA ILE A 169 -7.49 -9.09 8.84
C ILE A 169 -8.75 -8.57 9.54
N ALA A 170 -9.50 -7.67 8.90
CA ALA A 170 -10.76 -7.18 9.45
C ALA A 170 -11.83 -8.27 9.51
N CYS A 171 -11.92 -9.12 8.47
CA CYS A 171 -12.81 -10.29 8.46
C CYS A 171 -12.47 -11.28 9.59
N GLU A 172 -11.18 -11.65 9.69
CA GLU A 172 -10.69 -12.56 10.73
C GLU A 172 -11.00 -12.05 12.15
N SER A 173 -10.79 -10.74 12.39
CA SER A 173 -11.08 -10.12 13.69
C SER A 173 -12.55 -10.16 14.08
N GLN A 174 -13.46 -10.31 13.11
CA GLN A 174 -14.89 -10.42 13.28
C GLN A 174 -15.39 -11.87 13.13
N LYS A 175 -14.46 -12.85 13.14
CA LYS A 175 -14.77 -14.29 12.96
C LYS A 175 -15.47 -14.61 11.63
N ARG A 176 -15.28 -13.78 10.62
CA ARG A 176 -15.75 -14.00 9.26
C ARG A 176 -14.64 -14.72 8.48
N THR A 177 -14.77 -16.02 8.36
CA THR A 177 -13.84 -16.90 7.63
C THR A 177 -14.49 -17.39 6.35
N ASN A 178 -13.69 -17.95 5.41
CA ASN A 178 -14.15 -18.59 4.17
C ASN A 178 -14.66 -17.65 3.07
N TYR A 179 -14.26 -16.36 3.08
CA TYR A 179 -14.60 -15.42 2.02
C TYR A 179 -13.44 -15.18 1.03
N PHE A 180 -12.32 -15.86 1.22
CA PHE A 180 -11.18 -15.79 0.33
C PHE A 180 -10.99 -17.14 -0.35
N GLU A 181 -11.31 -17.18 -1.63
CA GLU A 181 -11.10 -18.36 -2.46
C GLU A 181 -9.61 -18.59 -2.76
N SER A 182 -9.30 -19.72 -3.36
CA SER A 182 -7.91 -20.18 -3.52
C SER A 182 -7.04 -19.22 -4.31
N SER A 183 -7.55 -18.61 -5.38
CA SER A 183 -6.74 -17.78 -6.29
C SER A 183 -6.29 -16.49 -5.63
N ILE A 184 -7.22 -15.72 -5.07
CA ILE A 184 -6.89 -14.47 -4.36
C ILE A 184 -6.09 -14.72 -3.07
N LYS A 185 -6.33 -15.87 -2.42
CA LYS A 185 -5.55 -16.28 -1.25
C LYS A 185 -4.09 -16.58 -1.65
N ASN A 186 -3.88 -17.36 -2.69
CA ASN A 186 -2.54 -17.70 -3.18
C ASN A 186 -1.78 -16.44 -3.65
N TRP A 187 -2.48 -15.56 -4.36
CA TRP A 187 -1.93 -14.27 -4.77
C TRP A 187 -1.51 -13.41 -3.56
N LEU A 188 -2.36 -13.26 -2.55
CA LEU A 188 -2.04 -12.51 -1.34
C LEU A 188 -0.88 -13.15 -0.58
N ASP A 189 -0.87 -14.48 -0.46
CA ASP A 189 0.21 -15.24 0.17
C ASP A 189 1.55 -15.05 -0.55
N SER A 190 1.56 -14.81 -1.86
CA SER A 190 2.79 -14.55 -2.62
C SER A 190 3.52 -13.27 -2.14
N PHE A 191 2.79 -12.29 -1.61
CA PHE A 191 3.33 -11.08 -0.99
C PHE A 191 3.69 -11.30 0.47
N GLU A 192 2.80 -11.91 1.26
CA GLU A 192 3.00 -12.05 2.70
C GLU A 192 4.05 -13.12 3.07
N LYS A 193 4.26 -14.12 2.22
CA LYS A 193 5.30 -15.14 2.38
C LYS A 193 6.61 -14.78 1.67
N ASN A 194 6.63 -13.65 0.95
CA ASN A 194 7.84 -13.15 0.33
C ASN A 194 8.87 -12.78 1.41
N ARG A 195 10.16 -13.04 1.13
CA ARG A 195 11.26 -12.71 2.05
C ARG A 195 11.31 -11.21 2.42
N GLU A 196 10.91 -10.35 1.50
CA GLU A 196 10.86 -8.90 1.66
C GLU A 196 9.78 -8.44 2.65
N PHE A 197 8.74 -9.26 2.88
CA PHE A 197 7.63 -8.90 3.77
C PHE A 197 8.09 -8.63 5.20
N LYS A 198 9.10 -9.35 5.69
CA LYS A 198 9.65 -9.12 7.03
C LYS A 198 10.29 -7.74 7.15
N SER A 199 11.07 -7.33 6.16
CA SER A 199 11.67 -5.99 6.09
C SER A 199 10.59 -4.91 5.96
N LEU A 200 9.62 -5.13 5.05
CA LEU A 200 8.49 -4.22 4.82
C LEU A 200 7.71 -3.93 6.09
N MET A 201 7.48 -4.95 6.93
CA MET A 201 6.67 -4.87 8.14
C MET A 201 7.50 -4.69 9.42
N TYR A 202 8.78 -4.35 9.28
CA TYR A 202 9.62 -4.04 10.43
C TYR A 202 8.99 -2.91 11.27
N LYS A 203 9.02 -3.08 12.60
CA LYS A 203 8.47 -2.10 13.54
C LYS A 203 9.56 -1.10 13.93
N TYR A 204 9.55 0.04 13.28
CA TYR A 204 10.37 1.18 13.69
C TYR A 204 9.79 1.82 14.95
N GLU A 205 10.67 2.43 15.75
CA GLU A 205 10.26 3.32 16.83
C GLU A 205 9.60 4.58 16.24
N LEU A 206 8.70 5.19 17.01
CA LEU A 206 8.08 6.45 16.60
C LEU A 206 9.16 7.53 16.45
N TRP A 207 9.09 8.24 15.34
CA TRP A 207 10.03 9.30 15.06
C TRP A 207 9.76 10.53 15.94
N GLU A 208 10.83 11.07 16.52
CA GLU A 208 10.85 12.33 17.24
C GLU A 208 11.99 13.21 16.71
N PRO A 209 11.89 14.56 16.83
CA PRO A 209 13.01 15.44 16.54
C PRO A 209 14.27 15.00 17.30
N TYR A 210 15.41 14.96 16.60
CA TYR A 210 16.71 14.53 17.14
C TYR A 210 16.86 13.03 17.44
N SER A 211 15.87 12.19 17.16
CA SER A 211 16.01 10.74 17.27
C SER A 211 17.02 10.19 16.27
N LYS A 212 17.55 8.99 16.57
CA LYS A 212 18.43 8.29 15.61
C LYS A 212 17.69 8.07 14.29
N LYS A 213 18.38 8.37 13.19
CA LYS A 213 17.81 8.13 11.86
C LYS A 213 17.68 6.63 11.59
N ASN A 214 16.52 6.25 11.09
CA ASN A 214 16.26 4.93 10.57
C ASN A 214 16.20 4.99 9.04
N TYR A 215 16.62 3.91 8.38
CA TYR A 215 16.62 3.82 6.91
C TYR A 215 15.79 2.63 6.46
N PHE A 216 15.09 2.81 5.33
CA PHE A 216 14.31 1.76 4.68
C PHE A 216 14.61 1.76 3.17
N PRO A 217 14.83 0.60 2.54
CA PRO A 217 15.11 -0.67 3.21
C PRO A 217 16.35 -0.57 4.11
N SER A 218 16.34 -1.32 5.22
CA SER A 218 17.57 -1.50 6.02
C SER A 218 18.52 -2.42 5.25
N ASN A 219 19.78 -2.05 5.17
CA ASN A 219 20.85 -2.91 4.66
C ASN A 219 20.96 -4.18 5.48
#